data_8b04141602c7c9d7cc96d2d450b9a133
#
_entry.id   8b04141602c7c9d7cc96d2d450b9a133
#
_cell.length_a   1.000
_cell.length_b   1.000
_cell.length_c   1.000
_cell.angle_alpha   90.00
_cell.angle_beta   90.00
_cell.angle_gamma   90.00
#
_symmetry.space_group_name_H-M   'P 1'
#
loop_
_entity.id
_entity.type
_entity.pdbx_description
1 polymer ?
#
loop_
_entity_poly.entity_id
_entity_poly.type
_entity_poly.pdbx_seq_one_letter_code
_entity_poly.pdbx_strand_id
1 'polypeptide(L)'
;VQLSSATNSNSETLAATPKAVSDALSMAFVKPTTSLGETDLNTLGSKEDAGDYYQQSDSGARTDRNYPVEKAGELRIRVGAWGFCQHEYTSWDPPRKFIRTVTGNFNGNGPWSEWVEVTNTDATTGRKGIVQLSSDTNSNSETLAATP
;
A
#
# COMPACT_ATOMS: atom_id res chain seq x y z
N VAL A 1 32.62 -30.45 -1.02
CA VAL A 1 31.45 -29.59 -0.87
C VAL A 1 30.34 -30.06 -1.80
N GLN A 2 29.20 -30.30 -1.25
CA GLN A 2 28.02 -30.66 -2.02
C GLN A 2 27.25 -29.36 -2.45
N LEU A 3 26.82 -29.31 -3.71
CA LEU A 3 26.07 -28.16 -4.25
C LEU A 3 24.56 -28.33 -4.00
N SER A 4 23.87 -27.23 -3.77
CA SER A 4 22.42 -27.19 -3.59
C SER A 4 21.79 -26.06 -4.36
N SER A 5 20.65 -26.33 -5.01
CA SER A 5 19.80 -25.33 -5.66
C SER A 5 18.65 -24.85 -4.75
N ALA A 6 18.55 -25.33 -3.52
CA ALA A 6 17.55 -24.87 -2.57
C ALA A 6 17.84 -23.43 -2.11
N THR A 7 16.82 -22.57 -2.12
CA THR A 7 16.94 -21.16 -1.69
C THR A 7 16.67 -20.98 -0.19
N ASN A 8 16.15 -21.99 0.48
CA ASN A 8 15.76 -21.98 1.90
C ASN A 8 16.54 -22.99 2.76
N SER A 9 17.67 -23.49 2.26
CA SER A 9 18.52 -24.39 3.02
C SER A 9 19.30 -23.62 4.09
N ASN A 10 19.32 -24.16 5.31
CA ASN A 10 20.15 -23.67 6.41
C ASN A 10 21.35 -24.59 6.66
N SER A 11 21.73 -25.43 5.70
CA SER A 11 22.88 -26.31 5.82
C SER A 11 24.20 -25.56 5.75
N GLU A 12 25.09 -25.82 6.67
CA GLU A 12 26.44 -25.25 6.67
C GLU A 12 27.42 -26.07 5.78
N THR A 13 26.99 -27.22 5.26
CA THR A 13 27.83 -28.12 4.46
C THR A 13 27.54 -28.10 2.97
N LEU A 14 26.49 -27.35 2.55
CA LEU A 14 26.11 -27.21 1.14
C LEU A 14 26.52 -25.83 0.61
N ALA A 15 26.99 -25.81 -0.63
CA ALA A 15 27.24 -24.55 -1.35
C ALA A 15 26.07 -24.24 -2.28
N ALA A 16 25.70 -22.95 -2.37
CA ALA A 16 24.67 -22.50 -3.29
C ALA A 16 25.14 -22.60 -4.75
N THR A 17 24.26 -23.04 -5.64
CA THR A 17 24.50 -22.99 -7.08
C THR A 17 24.24 -21.57 -7.60
N PRO A 18 24.78 -21.19 -8.77
CA PRO A 18 24.43 -19.91 -9.43
C PRO A 18 22.91 -19.74 -9.60
N LYS A 19 22.19 -20.83 -9.89
CA LYS A 19 20.73 -20.79 -9.99
C LYS A 19 20.07 -20.44 -8.65
N ALA A 20 20.50 -21.04 -7.55
CA ALA A 20 19.95 -20.75 -6.23
C ALA A 20 20.19 -19.28 -5.84
N VAL A 21 21.37 -18.71 -6.15
CA VAL A 21 21.67 -17.29 -5.92
C VAL A 21 20.80 -16.39 -6.78
N SER A 22 20.62 -16.70 -8.06
CA SER A 22 19.76 -15.95 -8.97
C SER A 22 18.30 -15.97 -8.51
N ASP A 23 17.79 -17.14 -8.11
CA ASP A 23 16.41 -17.27 -7.60
C ASP A 23 16.21 -16.47 -6.32
N ALA A 24 17.17 -16.52 -5.38
CA ALA A 24 17.12 -15.73 -4.15
C ALA A 24 17.13 -14.22 -4.42
N LEU A 25 17.95 -13.74 -5.37
CA LEU A 25 17.98 -12.34 -5.77
C LEU A 25 16.67 -11.91 -6.42
N SER A 26 16.06 -12.75 -7.25
CA SER A 26 14.76 -12.48 -7.86
C SER A 26 13.64 -12.35 -6.83
N MET A 27 13.73 -13.11 -5.73
CA MET A 27 12.80 -13.01 -4.60
C MET A 27 13.05 -11.75 -3.75
N ALA A 28 14.30 -11.30 -3.65
CA ALA A 28 14.68 -10.10 -2.88
C ALA A 28 14.31 -8.80 -3.59
N PHE A 29 14.39 -8.76 -4.93
CA PHE A 29 13.93 -7.64 -5.76
C PHE A 29 12.45 -7.83 -6.08
N VAL A 30 11.60 -7.41 -5.16
CA VAL A 30 10.18 -7.72 -5.16
C VAL A 30 9.45 -7.08 -6.34
N LYS A 31 8.96 -7.89 -7.26
CA LYS A 31 7.75 -7.56 -8.02
C LYS A 31 6.54 -8.06 -7.23
N PRO A 32 5.43 -7.36 -7.21
CA PRO A 32 4.18 -7.96 -6.77
C PRO A 32 3.88 -9.20 -7.63
N THR A 33 3.85 -10.35 -7.01
CA THR A 33 3.62 -11.62 -7.71
C THR A 33 2.22 -12.15 -7.50
N THR A 34 1.49 -11.59 -6.54
CA THR A 34 0.17 -12.05 -6.16
C THR A 34 -0.91 -11.11 -6.66
N SER A 35 -1.76 -11.61 -7.54
CA SER A 35 -2.93 -10.89 -8.04
C SER A 35 -4.02 -10.85 -6.97
N LEU A 36 -4.61 -9.67 -6.79
CA LEU A 36 -5.77 -9.50 -5.91
C LEU A 36 -7.06 -10.03 -6.55
N GLY A 37 -7.16 -10.01 -7.89
CA GLY A 37 -8.34 -10.50 -8.58
C GLY A 37 -9.64 -9.91 -7.99
N GLU A 38 -10.48 -10.76 -7.43
CA GLU A 38 -11.75 -10.39 -6.79
C GLU A 38 -11.67 -10.34 -5.26
N THR A 39 -10.47 -10.30 -4.70
CA THR A 39 -10.29 -10.31 -3.23
C THR A 39 -10.83 -9.05 -2.59
N ASP A 40 -11.58 -9.21 -1.51
CA ASP A 40 -11.97 -8.12 -0.62
C ASP A 40 -10.77 -7.74 0.27
N LEU A 41 -10.34 -6.49 0.18
CA LEU A 41 -9.16 -6.02 0.92
C LEU A 41 -9.35 -6.07 2.44
N ASN A 42 -10.60 -6.12 2.94
CA ASN A 42 -10.84 -6.28 4.36
C ASN A 42 -10.39 -7.65 4.90
N THR A 43 -10.30 -8.66 4.05
CA THR A 43 -9.87 -10.00 4.47
C THR A 43 -8.36 -10.15 4.64
N LEU A 44 -7.58 -9.17 4.20
CA LEU A 44 -6.12 -9.20 4.19
C LEU A 44 -5.54 -8.40 5.37
N GLY A 45 -5.81 -8.83 6.60
CA GLY A 45 -5.38 -8.10 7.80
C GLY A 45 -4.60 -8.93 8.81
N SER A 46 -4.27 -10.18 8.51
CA SER A 46 -3.43 -11.00 9.36
C SER A 46 -1.94 -10.80 9.04
N LYS A 47 -1.06 -11.20 9.95
CA LYS A 47 0.40 -11.12 9.74
C LYS A 47 0.87 -11.92 8.53
N GLU A 48 0.17 -12.99 8.24
CA GLU A 48 0.45 -13.90 7.14
C GLU A 48 0.13 -13.26 5.78
N ASP A 49 -0.69 -12.20 5.77
CA ASP A 49 -1.04 -11.46 4.54
C ASP A 49 0.02 -10.41 4.17
N ALA A 50 1.06 -10.22 4.99
CA ALA A 50 2.10 -9.25 4.70
C ALA A 50 2.79 -9.55 3.36
N GLY A 51 2.95 -8.54 2.53
CA GLY A 51 3.53 -8.68 1.19
C GLY A 51 3.07 -7.62 0.21
N ASP A 52 3.44 -7.82 -1.04
CA ASP A 52 3.10 -6.94 -2.15
C ASP A 52 2.17 -7.66 -3.13
N TYR A 53 1.09 -6.99 -3.50
CA TYR A 53 0.01 -7.51 -4.35
C TYR A 53 -0.27 -6.51 -5.46
N TYR A 54 -0.92 -6.97 -6.53
CA TYR A 54 -1.36 -6.09 -7.61
C TYR A 54 -2.82 -6.32 -7.98
N GLN A 55 -3.49 -5.25 -8.38
CA GLN A 55 -4.79 -5.29 -9.03
C GLN A 55 -4.63 -4.88 -10.48
N GLN A 56 -4.92 -5.82 -11.38
CA GLN A 56 -4.65 -5.68 -12.80
C GLN A 56 -5.69 -4.81 -13.54
N SER A 57 -6.89 -4.64 -12.97
CA SER A 57 -7.99 -3.98 -13.68
C SER A 57 -8.76 -3.02 -12.79
N ASP A 58 -9.27 -1.96 -13.39
CA ASP A 58 -10.18 -1.02 -12.70
C ASP A 58 -11.45 -1.74 -12.25
N SER A 59 -11.97 -2.67 -13.04
CA SER A 59 -13.17 -3.43 -12.71
C SER A 59 -12.99 -4.40 -11.54
N GLY A 60 -11.75 -4.78 -11.22
CA GLY A 60 -11.43 -5.58 -10.04
C GLY A 60 -11.32 -4.72 -8.77
N ALA A 61 -10.90 -3.47 -8.93
CA ALA A 61 -10.71 -2.52 -7.84
C ALA A 61 -12.03 -1.83 -7.47
N ARG A 62 -12.87 -2.53 -6.71
CA ARG A 62 -14.22 -2.07 -6.39
C ARG A 62 -14.33 -1.55 -4.96
N THR A 63 -15.14 -0.51 -4.76
CA THR A 63 -15.42 0.03 -3.42
C THR A 63 -16.18 -0.97 -2.55
N ASP A 64 -17.01 -1.84 -3.15
CA ASP A 64 -17.67 -2.93 -2.43
C ASP A 64 -16.73 -4.08 -2.04
N ARG A 65 -15.49 -4.06 -2.50
CA ARG A 65 -14.37 -4.91 -2.05
C ARG A 65 -13.36 -4.12 -1.22
N ASN A 66 -13.80 -2.98 -0.68
CA ASN A 66 -13.03 -2.14 0.23
C ASN A 66 -11.75 -1.51 -0.36
N TYR A 67 -11.72 -1.30 -1.69
CA TYR A 67 -10.69 -0.49 -2.32
C TYR A 67 -10.91 1.00 -2.05
N PRO A 68 -9.83 1.80 -1.92
CA PRO A 68 -9.98 3.24 -1.71
C PRO A 68 -10.41 4.01 -2.94
N VAL A 69 -10.18 3.43 -4.11
CA VAL A 69 -10.50 4.00 -5.42
C VAL A 69 -10.67 2.86 -6.43
N GLU A 70 -11.57 3.04 -7.39
CA GLU A 70 -11.85 2.02 -8.41
C GLU A 70 -10.85 2.13 -9.58
N LYS A 71 -9.58 1.93 -9.24
CA LYS A 71 -8.45 1.97 -10.18
C LYS A 71 -7.48 0.83 -9.91
N ALA A 72 -6.99 0.23 -10.99
CA ALA A 72 -5.90 -0.73 -10.94
C ALA A 72 -4.69 -0.15 -10.22
N GLY A 73 -3.89 -0.99 -9.59
CA GLY A 73 -2.75 -0.52 -8.83
C GLY A 73 -2.08 -1.61 -8.01
N GLU A 74 -1.35 -1.19 -7.01
CA GLU A 74 -0.56 -2.03 -6.13
C GLU A 74 -1.02 -1.88 -4.69
N LEU A 75 -1.12 -3.01 -3.98
CA LEU A 75 -1.36 -3.03 -2.54
C LEU A 75 -0.11 -3.55 -1.83
N ARG A 76 0.36 -2.80 -0.87
CA ARG A 76 1.43 -3.22 0.03
C ARG A 76 0.87 -3.40 1.43
N ILE A 77 1.13 -4.58 2.01
CA ILE A 77 0.70 -4.93 3.36
C ILE A 77 1.94 -5.09 4.24
N ARG A 78 2.01 -4.33 5.32
CA ARG A 78 3.10 -4.38 6.30
C ARG A 78 2.55 -4.60 7.69
N VAL A 79 3.34 -5.32 8.50
CA VAL A 79 3.05 -5.48 9.93
C VAL A 79 3.68 -4.32 10.68
N GLY A 80 2.86 -3.54 11.35
CA GLY A 80 3.27 -2.38 12.12
C GLY A 80 3.30 -2.63 13.62
N ALA A 81 3.06 -1.56 14.38
CA ALA A 81 3.04 -1.61 15.85
C ALA A 81 2.01 -2.63 16.35
N TRP A 82 2.37 -3.33 17.42
CA TRP A 82 1.55 -4.37 18.07
C TRP A 82 1.16 -5.54 17.15
N GLY A 83 1.82 -5.68 16.00
CA GLY A 83 1.51 -6.71 15.03
C GLY A 83 0.28 -6.44 14.17
N PHE A 84 -0.24 -5.22 14.17
CA PHE A 84 -1.36 -4.83 13.33
C PHE A 84 -0.90 -4.52 11.90
N CYS A 85 -1.67 -4.98 10.93
CA CYS A 85 -1.38 -4.74 9.53
C CYS A 85 -1.75 -3.33 9.09
N GLN A 86 -0.93 -2.80 8.19
CA GLN A 86 -1.17 -1.55 7.49
C GLN A 86 -1.25 -1.82 6.00
N HIS A 87 -2.22 -1.21 5.33
CA HIS A 87 -2.36 -1.22 3.89
C HIS A 87 -1.87 0.10 3.30
N GLU A 88 -1.14 -0.01 2.19
CA GLU A 88 -0.80 1.11 1.31
C GLU A 88 -1.21 0.73 -0.10
N TYR A 89 -2.20 1.44 -0.66
CA TYR A 89 -2.66 1.24 -2.02
C TYR A 89 -2.24 2.39 -2.90
N THR A 90 -1.56 2.09 -4.02
CA THR A 90 -1.14 3.08 -5.00
C THR A 90 -1.83 2.78 -6.32
N SER A 91 -2.69 3.68 -6.79
CA SER A 91 -3.34 3.53 -8.08
C SER A 91 -2.38 3.80 -9.23
N TRP A 92 -2.68 3.23 -10.41
CA TRP A 92 -1.82 3.32 -11.59
C TRP A 92 -1.94 4.66 -12.30
N ASP A 93 -3.13 4.99 -12.79
CA ASP A 93 -3.35 6.20 -13.57
C ASP A 93 -4.75 6.79 -13.28
N PRO A 94 -4.80 7.97 -12.66
CA PRO A 94 -3.68 8.75 -12.12
C PRO A 94 -3.07 8.11 -10.86
N PRO A 95 -1.76 8.31 -10.60
CA PRO A 95 -1.13 7.79 -9.40
C PRO A 95 -1.66 8.52 -8.16
N ARG A 96 -2.24 7.76 -7.24
CA ARG A 96 -2.74 8.25 -5.95
C ARG A 96 -2.39 7.23 -4.89
N LYS A 97 -2.03 7.70 -3.71
CA LYS A 97 -1.64 6.83 -2.60
C LYS A 97 -2.63 6.94 -1.46
N PHE A 98 -3.03 5.78 -0.93
CA PHE A 98 -3.96 5.66 0.18
C PHE A 98 -3.38 4.74 1.25
N ILE A 99 -3.63 5.05 2.52
CA ILE A 99 -3.20 4.23 3.65
C ILE A 99 -4.36 3.96 4.59
N ARG A 100 -4.34 2.79 5.22
CA ARG A 100 -5.22 2.45 6.36
C ARG A 100 -4.54 1.44 7.27
N THR A 101 -5.08 1.21 8.45
CA THR A 101 -4.55 0.25 9.40
C THR A 101 -5.65 -0.57 10.06
N VAL A 102 -5.31 -1.79 10.48
CA VAL A 102 -6.10 -2.56 11.44
C VAL A 102 -6.07 -1.84 12.79
N THR A 103 -7.22 -1.59 13.40
CA THR A 103 -7.34 -0.78 14.62
C THR A 103 -7.55 -1.59 15.89
N GLY A 104 -7.57 -2.91 15.80
CA GLY A 104 -7.75 -3.82 16.92
C GLY A 104 -7.46 -5.26 16.53
N ASN A 105 -7.84 -6.23 17.35
CA ASN A 105 -7.65 -7.63 17.03
C ASN A 105 -8.39 -8.00 15.75
N PHE A 106 -7.64 -8.46 14.74
CA PHE A 106 -8.20 -8.83 13.45
C PHE A 106 -9.11 -10.07 13.56
N ASN A 107 -10.33 -9.93 13.04
CA ASN A 107 -11.36 -10.96 13.12
C ASN A 107 -11.69 -11.62 11.78
N GLY A 108 -10.83 -11.41 10.77
CA GLY A 108 -11.04 -11.90 9.39
C GLY A 108 -11.67 -10.85 8.45
N ASN A 109 -12.14 -9.72 8.98
CA ASN A 109 -12.76 -8.64 8.19
C ASN A 109 -12.47 -7.23 8.74
N GLY A 110 -11.72 -7.14 9.81
CA GLY A 110 -11.38 -5.88 10.47
C GLY A 110 -11.09 -6.05 11.95
N PRO A 111 -11.17 -4.99 12.74
CA PRO A 111 -11.60 -3.62 12.38
C PRO A 111 -10.55 -2.84 11.60
N TRP A 112 -10.98 -2.01 10.65
CA TRP A 112 -10.13 -1.15 9.85
C TRP A 112 -10.40 0.32 10.12
N SER A 113 -9.35 1.14 10.04
CA SER A 113 -9.52 2.58 9.90
C SER A 113 -10.09 2.90 8.53
N GLU A 114 -10.63 4.11 8.37
CA GLU A 114 -10.92 4.63 7.04
C GLU A 114 -9.64 4.75 6.21
N TRP A 115 -9.78 4.68 4.88
CA TRP A 115 -8.71 5.02 3.98
C TRP A 115 -8.40 6.52 4.04
N VAL A 116 -7.12 6.85 4.13
CA VAL A 116 -6.63 8.23 4.09
C VAL A 116 -5.79 8.40 2.84
N GLU A 117 -6.14 9.36 1.99
CA GLU A 117 -5.32 9.69 0.83
C GLU A 117 -4.12 10.52 1.25
N VAL A 118 -2.92 10.06 0.86
CA VAL A 118 -1.66 10.77 1.09
C VAL A 118 -1.46 11.75 -0.06
N THR A 119 -1.79 12.99 0.15
CA THR A 119 -1.73 14.01 -0.89
C THR A 119 -1.47 15.39 -0.31
N ASN A 120 -0.81 16.24 -1.09
CA ASN A 120 -0.74 17.67 -0.86
C ASN A 120 -1.93 18.32 -1.56
N THR A 121 -3.02 18.53 -0.82
CA THR A 121 -4.22 19.16 -1.36
C THR A 121 -4.40 20.56 -0.81
N ASP A 122 -5.06 21.40 -1.61
CA ASP A 122 -5.38 22.75 -1.18
C ASP A 122 -6.26 22.75 0.07
N ALA A 123 -6.05 23.73 0.93
CA ALA A 123 -6.89 23.93 2.10
C ALA A 123 -8.30 24.39 1.69
N THR A 124 -9.30 23.91 2.43
CA THR A 124 -10.68 24.40 2.34
C THR A 124 -11.15 24.82 3.73
N THR A 125 -12.33 25.40 3.83
CA THR A 125 -12.91 25.78 5.13
C THR A 125 -13.11 24.58 6.07
N GLY A 126 -13.25 23.36 5.52
CA GLY A 126 -13.44 22.14 6.29
C GLY A 126 -12.19 21.25 6.39
N ARG A 127 -11.07 21.62 5.79
CA ARG A 127 -9.87 20.77 5.73
C ARG A 127 -8.58 21.60 5.72
N LYS A 128 -7.63 21.19 6.57
CA LYS A 128 -6.26 21.71 6.50
C LYS A 128 -5.56 21.21 5.23
N GLY A 129 -4.79 22.07 4.60
CA GLY A 129 -4.06 21.75 3.38
C GLY A 129 -3.09 22.86 3.02
N ILE A 130 -2.62 22.84 1.77
CA ILE A 130 -1.70 23.84 1.25
C ILE A 130 -2.49 25.05 0.79
N VAL A 131 -1.97 26.26 1.07
CA VAL A 131 -2.53 27.52 0.59
C VAL A 131 -1.45 28.33 -0.11
N GLN A 132 -1.86 29.06 -1.15
CA GLN A 132 -1.05 30.09 -1.78
C GLN A 132 -1.25 31.41 -1.06
N LEU A 133 -0.17 32.13 -0.73
CA LEU A 133 -0.26 33.44 -0.11
C LEU A 133 -0.74 34.48 -1.14
N SER A 134 -1.62 35.38 -0.72
CA SER A 134 -2.14 36.48 -1.55
C SER A 134 -2.13 37.76 -0.76
N SER A 135 -1.71 38.86 -1.41
CA SER A 135 -1.82 40.22 -0.89
C SER A 135 -3.10 40.95 -1.37
N ASP A 136 -3.95 40.28 -2.14
CA ASP A 136 -5.22 40.81 -2.57
C ASP A 136 -6.25 40.81 -1.42
N THR A 137 -6.72 41.99 -1.04
CA THR A 137 -7.66 42.17 0.07
C THR A 137 -9.11 41.81 -0.32
N ASN A 138 -9.37 41.58 -1.60
CA ASN A 138 -10.71 41.27 -2.11
C ASN A 138 -10.84 39.82 -2.58
N SER A 139 -9.81 38.98 -2.36
CA SER A 139 -9.86 37.58 -2.75
C SER A 139 -10.87 36.81 -1.91
N ASN A 140 -11.72 36.02 -2.58
CA ASN A 140 -12.63 35.07 -1.98
C ASN A 140 -12.21 33.63 -2.26
N SER A 141 -10.95 33.40 -2.65
CA SER A 141 -10.41 32.06 -2.92
C SER A 141 -10.24 31.27 -1.63
N GLU A 142 -10.64 29.99 -1.64
CA GLU A 142 -10.42 29.06 -0.55
C GLU A 142 -8.99 28.50 -0.53
N THR A 143 -8.21 28.72 -1.61
CA THR A 143 -6.82 28.21 -1.76
C THR A 143 -5.77 29.27 -1.49
N LEU A 144 -6.14 30.53 -1.25
CA LEU A 144 -5.24 31.64 -0.98
C LEU A 144 -5.34 32.08 0.49
N ALA A 145 -4.21 32.44 1.08
CA ALA A 145 -4.14 33.05 2.39
C ALA A 145 -3.68 34.51 2.28
N ALA A 146 -4.23 35.41 3.15
CA ALA A 146 -3.81 36.79 3.19
C ALA A 146 -2.36 36.91 3.67
N THR A 147 -1.57 37.80 3.07
CA THR A 147 -0.25 38.18 3.56
C THR A 147 -0.38 39.32 4.59
N PRO A 148 0.55 39.40 5.56
CA PRO A 148 0.58 40.48 6.55
C PRO A 148 0.72 41.88 5.92
#